data_9f0748892a507498baed7d13f88af7ab
#
_entry.id   9f0748892a507498baed7d13f88af7ab
#
_cell.length_a   1.000
_cell.length_b   1.000
_cell.length_c   1.000
_cell.angle_alpha   90.00
_cell.angle_beta   90.00
_cell.angle_gamma   90.00
#
_symmetry.space_group_name_H-M   'P 1'
#
loop_
_entity.id
_entity.type
_entity.pdbx_description
1 polymer ?
#
loop_
_entity_poly.entity_id
_entity_poly.type
_entity_poly.pdbx_seq_one_letter_code
_entity_poly.pdbx_strand_id
1 'polypeptide(L)'
;MMNYQAILATPFAMLGIRCDERAVSGIGFLPLSTAPQQPCNALAAAACQQLHAYLCDPDAVFNVPLDLHGTAHQQKVWRALLEIPRGETRQYGELAAELRSAAQAVGQACGANPIPIIIPCHRVVSKTGLGGFMRHADGVPLDIKRWLLDHEQR
;
A
#
# COMPACT_ATOMS: atom_id res chain seq x y z
N MET A 1 -8.41 6.25 -19.69
CA MET A 1 -8.53 7.25 -18.62
C MET A 1 -8.87 6.54 -17.31
N MET A 2 -8.11 6.85 -16.26
CA MET A 2 -8.30 6.18 -14.98
C MET A 2 -9.33 6.96 -14.16
N ASN A 3 -10.43 6.29 -13.83
CA ASN A 3 -11.46 6.91 -12.99
C ASN A 3 -11.24 6.53 -11.54
N TYR A 4 -11.02 7.55 -10.70
CA TYR A 4 -10.95 7.38 -9.27
C TYR A 4 -12.28 7.80 -8.64
N GLN A 5 -12.65 7.15 -7.56
CA GLN A 5 -13.82 7.48 -6.79
C GLN A 5 -13.54 8.53 -5.72
N ALA A 6 -12.25 8.78 -5.47
CA ALA A 6 -11.78 9.88 -4.62
C ALA A 6 -10.31 10.15 -4.93
N ILE A 7 -9.84 11.37 -4.68
CA ILE A 7 -8.41 11.71 -4.71
C ILE A 7 -8.12 12.50 -3.44
N LEU A 8 -7.28 11.90 -2.58
CA LEU A 8 -6.98 12.40 -1.24
C LEU A 8 -5.58 13.02 -1.22
N ALA A 9 -5.46 14.22 -0.65
CA ALA A 9 -4.17 14.88 -0.47
C ALA A 9 -3.39 14.27 0.69
N THR A 10 -2.11 14.02 0.49
CA THR A 10 -1.18 13.58 1.54
C THR A 10 0.11 14.39 1.43
N PRO A 11 1.01 14.33 2.43
CA PRO A 11 2.29 15.04 2.36
C PRO A 11 3.22 14.56 1.25
N PHE A 12 3.05 13.32 0.76
CA PHE A 12 4.01 12.69 -0.16
C PHE A 12 3.45 12.45 -1.57
N ALA A 13 2.13 12.43 -1.73
CA ALA A 13 1.48 12.20 -3.03
C ALA A 13 0.00 12.49 -2.92
N MET A 14 -0.67 12.60 -4.06
CA MET A 14 -2.13 12.50 -4.08
C MET A 14 -2.48 11.03 -4.22
N LEU A 15 -3.45 10.55 -3.45
CA LEU A 15 -3.87 9.15 -3.48
C LEU A 15 -5.19 9.03 -4.24
N GLY A 16 -5.14 8.37 -5.40
CA GLY A 16 -6.35 8.05 -6.16
C GLY A 16 -6.92 6.72 -5.67
N ILE A 17 -8.18 6.74 -5.25
CA ILE A 17 -8.85 5.56 -4.68
C ILE A 17 -9.83 5.01 -5.69
N ARG A 18 -9.68 3.71 -6.00
CA ARG A 18 -10.63 2.98 -6.84
C ARG A 18 -11.43 2.03 -5.98
N CYS A 19 -12.72 2.09 -6.09
CA CYS A 19 -13.62 1.18 -5.41
C CYS A 19 -14.97 1.18 -6.11
N ASP A 20 -15.70 0.08 -5.94
CA ASP A 20 -17.14 0.09 -6.21
C ASP A 20 -17.87 0.29 -4.86
N GLU A 21 -19.14 -0.06 -4.80
CA GLU A 21 -19.92 0.07 -3.57
C GLU A 21 -19.60 -1.03 -2.55
N ARG A 22 -18.87 -2.06 -2.95
CA ARG A 22 -18.62 -3.27 -2.16
C ARG A 22 -17.21 -3.35 -1.60
N ALA A 23 -16.19 -2.93 -2.40
CA ALA A 23 -14.81 -3.13 -2.01
C ALA A 23 -13.87 -2.13 -2.68
N VAL A 24 -12.75 -1.87 -2.02
CA VAL A 24 -11.64 -1.08 -2.57
C VAL A 24 -10.82 -2.02 -3.46
N SER A 25 -10.54 -1.58 -4.68
CA SER A 25 -9.79 -2.36 -5.67
C SER A 25 -8.43 -1.78 -6.01
N GLY A 26 -8.17 -0.52 -5.68
CA GLY A 26 -6.88 0.08 -6.01
C GLY A 26 -6.62 1.39 -5.30
N ILE A 27 -5.34 1.67 -5.10
CA ILE A 27 -4.84 2.98 -4.68
C ILE A 27 -3.67 3.30 -5.60
N GLY A 28 -3.74 4.47 -6.26
CA GLY A 28 -2.66 4.96 -7.12
C GLY A 28 -1.98 6.18 -6.50
N PHE A 29 -0.66 6.25 -6.65
CA PHE A 29 0.10 7.45 -6.26
C PHE A 29 0.11 8.41 -7.43
N LEU A 30 -0.41 9.60 -7.22
CA LEU A 30 -0.53 10.65 -8.24
C LEU A 30 0.37 11.81 -7.87
N PRO A 31 0.79 12.64 -8.85
CA PRO A 31 1.60 13.82 -8.56
C PRO A 31 0.90 14.75 -7.58
N LEU A 32 1.67 15.43 -6.74
CA LEU A 32 1.15 16.39 -5.77
C LEU A 32 0.37 17.53 -6.41
N SER A 33 0.61 17.79 -7.70
CA SER A 33 -0.13 18.80 -8.47
C SER A 33 -1.53 18.35 -8.90
N THR A 34 -1.89 17.07 -8.69
CA THR A 34 -3.20 16.55 -9.05
C THR A 34 -4.26 17.17 -8.16
N ALA A 35 -5.37 17.62 -8.77
CA ALA A 35 -6.47 18.22 -8.01
C ALA A 35 -7.15 17.16 -7.13
N PRO A 36 -7.50 17.50 -5.88
CA PRO A 36 -8.26 16.59 -5.04
C PRO A 36 -9.66 16.39 -5.57
N GLN A 37 -10.25 15.23 -5.26
CA GLN A 37 -11.59 14.88 -5.68
C GLN A 37 -12.36 14.34 -4.49
N GLN A 38 -13.56 14.90 -4.25
CA GLN A 38 -14.42 14.42 -3.18
C GLN A 38 -14.88 12.99 -3.44
N PRO A 39 -15.06 12.17 -2.39
CA PRO A 39 -15.56 10.81 -2.56
C PRO A 39 -16.94 10.79 -3.22
N CYS A 40 -17.11 9.92 -4.21
CA CYS A 40 -18.38 9.83 -4.94
C CYS A 40 -19.30 8.73 -4.41
N ASN A 41 -18.86 7.94 -3.42
CA ASN A 41 -19.71 6.95 -2.76
C ASN A 41 -19.27 6.77 -1.30
N ALA A 42 -20.06 6.03 -0.53
CA ALA A 42 -19.82 5.86 0.90
C ALA A 42 -18.52 5.11 1.19
N LEU A 43 -18.19 4.12 0.38
CA LEU A 43 -16.97 3.33 0.58
C LEU A 43 -15.71 4.16 0.29
N ALA A 44 -15.74 4.97 -0.76
CA ALA A 44 -14.63 5.88 -1.04
C ALA A 44 -14.46 6.89 0.11
N ALA A 45 -15.55 7.39 0.68
CA ALA A 45 -15.48 8.26 1.85
C ALA A 45 -14.86 7.55 3.05
N ALA A 46 -15.26 6.31 3.32
CA ALA A 46 -14.70 5.51 4.41
C ALA A 46 -13.20 5.27 4.21
N ALA A 47 -12.79 4.93 3.00
CA ALA A 47 -11.38 4.73 2.68
C ALA A 47 -10.56 6.00 2.90
N CYS A 48 -11.08 7.15 2.45
CA CYS A 48 -10.42 8.44 2.69
C CYS A 48 -10.29 8.75 4.17
N GLN A 49 -11.34 8.51 4.96
CA GLN A 49 -11.31 8.74 6.40
C GLN A 49 -10.27 7.86 7.08
N GLN A 50 -10.19 6.58 6.70
CA GLN A 50 -9.23 5.66 7.30
C GLN A 50 -7.79 5.99 6.89
N LEU A 51 -7.56 6.37 5.64
CA LEU A 51 -6.25 6.82 5.20
C LEU A 51 -5.83 8.10 5.92
N HIS A 52 -6.73 9.06 6.04
CA HIS A 52 -6.46 10.29 6.78
C HIS A 52 -6.15 9.99 8.26
N ALA A 53 -6.93 9.12 8.88
CA ALA A 53 -6.70 8.71 10.26
C ALA A 53 -5.32 8.08 10.43
N TYR A 54 -4.92 7.22 9.49
CA TYR A 54 -3.59 6.60 9.50
C TYR A 54 -2.48 7.65 9.36
N LEU A 55 -2.66 8.65 8.52
CA LEU A 55 -1.66 9.72 8.36
C LEU A 55 -1.49 10.55 9.63
N CYS A 56 -2.54 10.66 10.45
CA CYS A 56 -2.47 11.35 11.74
C CYS A 56 -2.00 10.44 12.87
N ASP A 57 -2.30 9.15 12.80
CA ASP A 57 -2.01 8.17 13.84
C ASP A 57 -1.64 6.83 13.18
N PRO A 58 -0.36 6.42 13.26
CA PRO A 58 0.08 5.17 12.62
C PRO A 58 -0.58 3.91 13.20
N ASP A 59 -1.23 3.98 14.35
CA ASP A 59 -1.98 2.87 14.93
C ASP A 59 -3.41 2.76 14.39
N ALA A 60 -3.85 3.70 13.56
CA ALA A 60 -5.17 3.64 12.96
C ALA A 60 -5.34 2.37 12.12
N VAL A 61 -6.53 1.76 12.22
CA VAL A 61 -6.80 0.46 11.61
C VAL A 61 -7.61 0.63 10.33
N PHE A 62 -7.28 -0.17 9.32
CA PHE A 62 -8.05 -0.27 8.09
C PHE A 62 -9.02 -1.45 8.19
N ASN A 63 -10.30 -1.20 7.92
CA ASN A 63 -11.32 -2.24 7.92
C ASN A 63 -12.22 -2.20 6.69
N VAL A 64 -11.89 -1.40 5.68
CA VAL A 64 -12.64 -1.39 4.42
C VAL A 64 -12.46 -2.73 3.71
N PRO A 65 -13.51 -3.24 3.05
CA PRO A 65 -13.39 -4.46 2.27
C PRO A 65 -12.43 -4.25 1.09
N LEU A 66 -11.62 -5.26 0.81
CA LEU A 66 -10.63 -5.24 -0.27
C LEU A 66 -11.00 -6.25 -1.33
N ASP A 67 -10.90 -5.83 -2.59
CA ASP A 67 -11.11 -6.68 -3.75
C ASP A 67 -9.75 -6.96 -4.40
N LEU A 68 -9.22 -8.16 -4.15
CA LEU A 68 -7.87 -8.53 -4.57
C LEU A 68 -7.94 -9.42 -5.81
N HIS A 69 -7.47 -8.89 -6.93
CA HIS A 69 -7.32 -9.63 -8.17
C HIS A 69 -5.84 -9.87 -8.46
N GLY A 70 -5.48 -11.11 -8.63
CA GLY A 70 -4.12 -11.50 -8.95
C GLY A 70 -3.97 -13.00 -8.95
N THR A 71 -2.76 -13.47 -9.24
CA THR A 71 -2.44 -14.90 -9.21
C THR A 71 -2.56 -15.46 -7.79
N ALA A 72 -2.61 -16.77 -7.69
CA ALA A 72 -2.61 -17.43 -6.38
C ALA A 72 -1.39 -17.03 -5.55
N HIS A 73 -0.21 -16.94 -6.18
CA HIS A 73 1.02 -16.52 -5.52
C HIS A 73 0.94 -15.06 -5.05
N GLN A 74 0.47 -14.16 -5.89
CA GLN A 74 0.30 -12.75 -5.53
C GLN A 74 -0.64 -12.60 -4.33
N GLN A 75 -1.79 -13.25 -4.37
CA GLN A 75 -2.75 -13.19 -3.26
C GLN A 75 -2.16 -13.73 -1.96
N LYS A 76 -1.38 -14.81 -2.05
CA LYS A 76 -0.70 -15.39 -0.89
C LYS A 76 0.28 -14.39 -0.26
N VAL A 77 1.06 -13.71 -1.08
CA VAL A 77 1.99 -12.67 -0.63
C VAL A 77 1.22 -11.50 0.00
N TRP A 78 0.20 -10.99 -0.67
CA TRP A 78 -0.56 -9.83 -0.17
C TRP A 78 -1.25 -10.14 1.16
N ARG A 79 -1.79 -11.34 1.34
CA ARG A 79 -2.37 -11.74 2.63
C ARG A 79 -1.33 -11.81 3.74
N ALA A 80 -0.12 -12.29 3.41
CA ALA A 80 0.98 -12.29 4.37
C ALA A 80 1.40 -10.87 4.76
N LEU A 81 1.40 -9.93 3.80
CA LEU A 81 1.69 -8.54 4.10
C LEU A 81 0.72 -7.95 5.12
N LEU A 82 -0.56 -8.28 5.01
CA LEU A 82 -1.59 -7.79 5.92
C LEU A 82 -1.36 -8.24 7.37
N GLU A 83 -0.58 -9.29 7.58
CA GLU A 83 -0.25 -9.80 8.91
C GLU A 83 0.95 -9.11 9.55
N ILE A 84 1.68 -8.27 8.82
CA ILE A 84 2.84 -7.56 9.37
C ILE A 84 2.36 -6.34 10.16
N PRO A 85 2.59 -6.30 11.49
CA PRO A 85 2.11 -5.19 12.30
C PRO A 85 2.83 -3.87 11.97
N ARG A 86 2.17 -2.78 12.26
CA ARG A 86 2.75 -1.45 12.18
C ARG A 86 4.03 -1.37 13.04
N GLY A 87 5.08 -0.76 12.52
CA GLY A 87 6.35 -0.61 13.21
C GLY A 87 7.30 -1.79 13.06
N GLU A 88 6.83 -2.89 12.44
CA GLU A 88 7.66 -4.04 12.14
C GLU A 88 7.95 -4.14 10.66
N THR A 89 9.06 -4.77 10.33
CA THR A 89 9.43 -5.07 8.94
C THR A 89 9.79 -6.54 8.81
N ARG A 90 9.71 -7.04 7.58
CA ARG A 90 10.18 -8.38 7.21
C ARG A 90 11.10 -8.22 6.02
N GLN A 91 12.09 -9.09 5.92
CA GLN A 91 12.93 -9.15 4.73
C GLN A 91 12.24 -10.00 3.67
N TYR A 92 12.51 -9.69 2.40
CA TYR A 92 11.96 -10.48 1.29
C TYR A 92 12.28 -11.97 1.44
N GLY A 93 13.50 -12.30 1.86
CA GLY A 93 13.93 -13.68 2.06
C GLY A 93 13.20 -14.39 3.20
N GLU A 94 12.93 -13.67 4.30
CA GLU A 94 12.17 -14.21 5.43
C GLU A 94 10.74 -14.58 5.00
N LEU A 95 10.10 -13.64 4.30
CA LEU A 95 8.74 -13.85 3.83
C LEU A 95 8.69 -14.97 2.79
N ALA A 96 9.69 -15.03 1.90
CA ALA A 96 9.79 -16.10 0.92
C ALA A 96 9.91 -17.47 1.59
N ALA A 97 10.70 -17.58 2.65
CA ALA A 97 10.84 -18.84 3.39
C ALA A 97 9.52 -19.28 4.00
N GLU A 98 8.78 -18.37 4.63
CA GLU A 98 7.46 -18.67 5.17
C GLU A 98 6.48 -19.16 4.11
N LEU A 99 6.53 -18.54 2.94
CA LEU A 99 5.58 -18.81 1.85
C LEU A 99 6.05 -19.89 0.89
N ARG A 100 7.21 -20.50 1.13
CA ARG A 100 7.84 -21.47 0.23
C ARG A 100 7.99 -20.93 -1.18
N SER A 101 8.54 -19.71 -1.26
CA SER A 101 8.73 -18.96 -2.50
C SER A 101 10.19 -18.49 -2.58
N ALA A 102 10.48 -17.64 -3.56
CA ALA A 102 11.79 -17.01 -3.72
C ALA A 102 11.67 -15.51 -3.42
N ALA A 103 12.73 -14.93 -2.88
CA ALA A 103 12.76 -13.50 -2.53
C ALA A 103 12.40 -12.61 -3.73
N GLN A 104 12.89 -12.96 -4.93
CA GLN A 104 12.60 -12.21 -6.14
C GLN A 104 11.10 -12.26 -6.49
N ALA A 105 10.49 -13.44 -6.35
CA ALA A 105 9.06 -13.61 -6.63
C ALA A 105 8.21 -12.82 -5.61
N VAL A 106 8.60 -12.81 -4.35
CA VAL A 106 7.95 -11.99 -3.32
C VAL A 106 8.08 -10.50 -3.65
N GLY A 107 9.28 -10.07 -4.05
CA GLY A 107 9.52 -8.68 -4.45
C GLY A 107 8.64 -8.26 -5.63
N GLN A 108 8.47 -9.12 -6.62
CA GLN A 108 7.60 -8.84 -7.77
C GLN A 108 6.13 -8.75 -7.35
N ALA A 109 5.69 -9.62 -6.46
CA ALA A 109 4.31 -9.57 -5.95
C ALA A 109 4.07 -8.29 -5.13
N CYS A 110 5.06 -7.88 -4.33
CA CYS A 110 4.99 -6.60 -3.61
C CYS A 110 4.88 -5.42 -4.59
N GLY A 111 5.66 -5.44 -5.67
CA GLY A 111 5.61 -4.40 -6.70
C GLY A 111 4.30 -4.36 -7.47
N ALA A 112 3.56 -5.47 -7.51
CA ALA A 112 2.27 -5.59 -8.17
C ALA A 112 1.09 -5.30 -7.22
N ASN A 113 1.34 -4.95 -5.96
CA ASN A 113 0.30 -4.68 -4.97
C ASN A 113 -0.66 -3.61 -5.47
N PRO A 114 -1.97 -3.92 -5.62
CA PRO A 114 -2.92 -2.96 -6.16
C PRO A 114 -3.40 -1.93 -5.14
N ILE A 115 -3.23 -2.19 -3.84
CA ILE A 115 -3.77 -1.34 -2.76
C ILE A 115 -2.67 -1.01 -1.76
N PRO A 116 -1.62 -0.26 -2.18
CA PRO A 116 -0.52 0.08 -1.27
C PRO A 116 -1.01 0.89 -0.07
N ILE A 117 -0.24 0.94 0.97
CA ILE A 117 -0.53 1.50 2.29
C ILE A 117 -1.48 0.59 3.07
N ILE A 118 -2.67 0.29 2.56
CA ILE A 118 -3.61 -0.63 3.22
C ILE A 118 -3.02 -2.03 3.25
N ILE A 119 -2.53 -2.52 2.09
CA ILE A 119 -1.71 -3.73 2.04
C ILE A 119 -0.26 -3.27 2.16
N PRO A 120 0.39 -3.48 3.31
CA PRO A 120 1.59 -2.73 3.68
C PRO A 120 2.86 -3.30 3.04
N CYS A 121 2.97 -3.24 1.72
CA CYS A 121 4.18 -3.69 1.03
C CYS A 121 5.42 -2.87 1.41
N HIS A 122 5.24 -1.67 1.96
CA HIS A 122 6.35 -0.86 2.48
C HIS A 122 7.04 -1.50 3.69
N ARG A 123 6.40 -2.46 4.35
CA ARG A 123 6.96 -3.18 5.52
C ARG A 123 7.86 -4.34 5.12
N VAL A 124 8.12 -4.53 3.82
CA VAL A 124 9.07 -5.54 3.34
C VAL A 124 10.31 -4.83 2.82
N VAL A 125 11.45 -5.22 3.33
CA VAL A 125 12.73 -4.56 3.05
C VAL A 125 13.76 -5.60 2.59
N SER A 126 14.86 -5.14 2.00
CA SER A 126 15.96 -6.01 1.65
C SER A 126 16.85 -6.25 2.87
N LYS A 127 17.73 -7.28 2.76
CA LYS A 127 18.66 -7.60 3.84
C LYS A 127 19.60 -6.44 4.18
N THR A 128 19.92 -5.61 3.18
CA THR A 128 20.91 -4.54 3.32
C THR A 128 20.35 -3.12 3.24
N GLY A 129 19.04 -2.96 3.08
CA GLY A 129 18.45 -1.62 2.95
C GLY A 129 16.95 -1.67 2.73
N LEU A 130 16.40 -0.58 2.19
CA LEU A 130 14.95 -0.46 2.00
C LEU A 130 14.38 -1.45 0.98
N GLY A 131 15.18 -1.88 0.01
CA GLY A 131 14.65 -2.60 -1.14
C GLY A 131 13.88 -1.65 -2.07
N GLY A 132 13.04 -2.21 -2.91
CA GLY A 132 12.23 -1.42 -3.84
C GLY A 132 10.87 -1.02 -3.28
N PHE A 133 10.16 -0.20 -4.04
CA PHE A 133 8.76 0.14 -3.77
C PHE A 133 8.07 0.43 -5.09
N MET A 134 6.92 -0.21 -5.31
CA MET A 134 6.11 -0.07 -6.52
C MET A 134 6.94 -0.28 -7.80
N ARG A 135 7.82 -1.30 -7.78
CA ARG A 135 8.73 -1.68 -8.87
C ARG A 135 9.85 -0.68 -9.15
N HIS A 136 10.14 0.21 -8.21
CA HIS A 136 11.25 1.16 -8.32
C HIS A 136 12.28 0.90 -7.22
N ALA A 137 13.55 1.08 -7.53
CA ALA A 137 14.65 0.93 -6.58
C ALA A 137 15.18 2.27 -6.07
N ASP A 138 14.71 3.37 -6.64
CA ASP A 138 15.14 4.72 -6.25
C ASP A 138 14.05 5.74 -6.59
N GLY A 139 14.29 7.01 -6.26
CA GLY A 139 13.41 8.12 -6.64
C GLY A 139 12.21 8.29 -5.73
N VAL A 140 11.18 8.95 -6.25
CA VAL A 140 9.98 9.34 -5.48
C VAL A 140 9.27 8.14 -4.82
N PRO A 141 9.11 6.98 -5.49
CA PRO A 141 8.49 5.83 -4.82
C PRO A 141 9.25 5.41 -3.57
N LEU A 142 10.58 5.42 -3.60
CA LEU A 142 11.38 5.05 -2.44
C LEU A 142 11.28 6.10 -1.33
N ASP A 143 11.14 7.37 -1.68
CA ASP A 143 10.90 8.44 -0.71
C ASP A 143 9.56 8.24 0.01
N ILE A 144 8.53 7.78 -0.70
CA ILE A 144 7.22 7.44 -0.11
C ILE A 144 7.40 6.29 0.89
N LYS A 145 8.16 5.26 0.52
CA LYS A 145 8.43 4.13 1.40
C LYS A 145 9.11 4.58 2.70
N ARG A 146 10.12 5.46 2.60
CA ARG A 146 10.79 6.02 3.77
C ARG A 146 9.82 6.80 4.64
N TRP A 147 8.98 7.63 4.03
CA TRP A 147 7.99 8.41 4.77
C TRP A 147 7.08 7.50 5.59
N LEU A 148 6.56 6.44 4.96
CA LEU A 148 5.65 5.50 5.62
C LEU A 148 6.34 4.76 6.76
N LEU A 149 7.56 4.28 6.55
CA LEU A 149 8.31 3.59 7.59
C LEU A 149 8.65 4.51 8.76
N ASP A 150 9.08 5.74 8.49
CA ASP A 150 9.38 6.72 9.53
C ASP A 150 8.11 7.09 10.32
N HIS A 151 7.00 7.25 9.63
CA HIS A 151 5.71 7.53 10.24
C HIS A 151 5.31 6.41 11.22
N GLU A 152 5.56 5.17 10.86
CA GLU A 152 5.19 4.00 11.67
C GLU A 152 6.11 3.79 12.88
N GLN A 153 7.22 4.49 12.96
CA GLN A 153 8.12 4.42 14.13
C GLN A 153 7.80 5.47 15.20
N ARG A 154 6.79 6.24 15.01
CA ARG A 154 6.38 7.27 16.00
C ARG A 154 5.68 6.69 17.21
#